data_b636795bbcc9be33f4414fda55014fb3
#
_entry.id   b636795bbcc9be33f4414fda55014fb3
#
_cell.length_a   1.000
_cell.length_b   1.000
_cell.length_c   1.000
_cell.angle_alpha   90.00
_cell.angle_beta   90.00
_cell.angle_gamma   90.00
#
_symmetry.space_group_name_H-M   'P 1'
#
loop_
_entity.id
_entity.type
_entity.pdbx_description
1 polymer ?
#
loop_
_entity_poly.entity_id
_entity_poly.type
_entity_poly.pdbx_seq_one_letter_code
_entity_poly.pdbx_strand_id
1 'polypeptide(L)'
;MKTPIRVMAEVHAEPARRALLMAGLVASPVLLAGCLETLLPRPAALPQRYGLDNGVRVPRVAASLAGAPSLVVDLPRAAAGYDGRRMIYMRQAPRLEAFAFHEWLDTPAQMLVPLLVAALQGEAAFGVVVRAPTAAVADWRLETELLRLHQDFTQGPSRIRLTLRAVLLHAATRRAVAWREFDLDAVAAADNPESGVFAAQLVARRLAQEVAVFCASQVRIEDGSAR
;
A
#
# COMPACT_ATOMS: atom_id res chain seq x y z
N MET A 1 -94.01 25.45 -56.77
CA MET A 1 -93.67 26.85 -56.42
C MET A 1 -93.06 26.89 -55.04
N LYS A 2 -91.87 27.47 -54.90
CA LYS A 2 -91.13 27.81 -53.69
C LYS A 2 -90.44 26.70 -52.93
N THR A 3 -89.20 26.56 -53.20
CA THR A 3 -88.14 25.94 -52.41
C THR A 3 -87.88 26.67 -51.09
N PRO A 4 -87.53 26.02 -50.00
CA PRO A 4 -86.77 26.65 -48.98
C PRO A 4 -85.35 26.03 -48.86
N ILE A 5 -84.44 26.94 -48.59
CA ILE A 5 -83.03 26.88 -48.44
C ILE A 5 -82.63 26.04 -47.17
N ARG A 6 -81.71 25.14 -47.37
CA ARG A 6 -81.10 24.35 -46.31
C ARG A 6 -79.89 25.07 -45.78
N VAL A 7 -79.93 25.45 -44.52
CA VAL A 7 -78.82 26.06 -43.79
C VAL A 7 -77.79 24.99 -43.46
N MET A 8 -76.55 25.24 -43.80
CA MET A 8 -75.35 24.42 -43.42
C MET A 8 -75.11 24.53 -41.96
N ALA A 9 -74.94 23.38 -41.30
CA ALA A 9 -74.45 23.27 -39.96
C ALA A 9 -72.93 23.33 -39.98
N GLU A 10 -72.32 24.29 -39.27
CA GLU A 10 -70.88 24.38 -38.97
C GLU A 10 -70.48 23.22 -38.09
N VAL A 11 -69.49 22.51 -38.57
CA VAL A 11 -68.81 21.47 -37.81
C VAL A 11 -67.75 22.15 -36.90
N HIS A 12 -68.05 22.23 -35.64
CA HIS A 12 -67.04 22.56 -34.62
C HIS A 12 -66.12 21.36 -34.40
N ALA A 13 -65.01 21.35 -35.09
CA ALA A 13 -63.97 20.38 -34.90
C ALA A 13 -63.04 20.84 -33.76
N GLU A 14 -63.25 20.27 -32.63
CA GLU A 14 -62.30 19.70 -31.65
C GLU A 14 -61.06 20.49 -31.18
N PRO A 15 -61.14 21.17 -30.03
CA PRO A 15 -59.97 21.56 -29.27
C PRO A 15 -59.29 20.35 -28.58
N ALA A 16 -59.97 19.20 -28.41
CA ALA A 16 -59.45 18.03 -27.70
C ALA A 16 -58.28 17.30 -28.40
N ARG A 17 -58.29 17.24 -29.75
CA ARG A 17 -57.19 16.59 -30.48
C ARG A 17 -55.87 17.38 -30.46
N ARG A 18 -55.92 18.71 -30.36
CA ARG A 18 -54.71 19.53 -30.25
C ARG A 18 -54.05 19.45 -28.87
N ALA A 19 -54.87 19.30 -27.81
CA ALA A 19 -54.37 19.12 -26.45
C ALA A 19 -53.67 17.75 -26.25
N LEU A 20 -54.17 16.68 -26.88
CA LEU A 20 -53.53 15.35 -26.80
C LEU A 20 -52.19 15.29 -27.55
N LEU A 21 -52.05 15.99 -28.69
CA LEU A 21 -50.80 16.03 -29.44
C LEU A 21 -49.71 16.86 -28.73
N MET A 22 -50.13 17.91 -28.01
CA MET A 22 -49.15 18.72 -27.23
C MET A 22 -48.75 18.04 -25.93
N ALA A 23 -49.59 17.25 -25.28
CA ALA A 23 -49.25 16.48 -24.10
C ALA A 23 -48.29 15.33 -24.39
N GLY A 24 -48.38 14.71 -25.58
CA GLY A 24 -47.44 13.65 -26.01
C GLY A 24 -46.05 14.16 -26.36
N LEU A 25 -45.91 15.42 -26.82
CA LEU A 25 -44.63 16.00 -27.22
C LEU A 25 -43.78 16.45 -26.03
N VAL A 26 -44.40 16.80 -24.90
CA VAL A 26 -43.67 17.23 -23.69
C VAL A 26 -43.26 16.04 -22.80
N ALA A 27 -43.98 14.93 -22.87
CA ALA A 27 -43.67 13.73 -22.07
C ALA A 27 -42.51 12.89 -22.63
N SER A 28 -42.23 12.95 -23.94
CA SER A 28 -41.16 12.14 -24.57
C SER A 28 -39.73 12.47 -24.14
N PRO A 29 -39.28 13.72 -23.89
CA PRO A 29 -37.90 13.98 -23.49
C PRO A 29 -37.62 13.57 -22.05
N VAL A 30 -38.62 13.48 -21.17
CA VAL A 30 -38.41 13.11 -19.75
C VAL A 30 -38.12 11.61 -19.61
N LEU A 31 -38.68 10.76 -20.49
CA LEU A 31 -38.42 9.32 -20.45
C LEU A 31 -37.06 8.93 -21.03
N LEU A 32 -36.48 9.75 -21.91
CA LEU A 32 -35.13 9.52 -22.47
C LEU A 32 -34.00 9.97 -21.52
N ALA A 33 -34.25 10.92 -20.60
CA ALA A 33 -33.25 11.39 -19.65
C ALA A 33 -32.93 10.32 -18.60
N GLY A 34 -33.88 9.49 -18.20
CA GLY A 34 -33.67 8.43 -17.20
C GLY A 34 -32.84 7.24 -17.68
N CYS A 35 -32.72 7.02 -19.00
CA CYS A 35 -31.90 5.92 -19.52
C CYS A 35 -30.44 6.29 -19.78
N LEU A 36 -30.11 7.59 -19.79
CA LEU A 36 -28.73 8.04 -20.09
C LEU A 36 -27.81 7.91 -18.89
N GLU A 37 -28.33 7.97 -17.66
CA GLU A 37 -27.51 7.81 -16.43
C GLU A 37 -26.98 6.38 -16.26
N THR A 38 -27.67 5.37 -16.83
CA THR A 38 -27.23 3.98 -16.79
C THR A 38 -26.14 3.64 -17.81
N LEU A 39 -25.92 4.49 -18.82
CA LEU A 39 -24.93 4.30 -19.87
C LEU A 39 -23.59 5.00 -19.59
N LEU A 40 -23.54 5.90 -18.60
CA LEU A 40 -22.28 6.51 -18.20
C LEU A 40 -21.46 5.54 -17.35
N PRO A 41 -20.20 5.25 -17.70
CA PRO A 41 -19.34 4.44 -16.87
C PRO A 41 -19.27 5.03 -15.47
N ARG A 42 -19.67 4.26 -14.46
CA ARG A 42 -19.54 4.70 -13.07
C ARG A 42 -18.07 5.00 -12.81
N PRO A 43 -17.71 6.15 -12.22
CA PRO A 43 -16.33 6.43 -11.86
C PRO A 43 -15.76 5.24 -11.09
N ALA A 44 -14.59 4.75 -11.51
CA ALA A 44 -13.94 3.66 -10.80
C ALA A 44 -13.69 4.10 -9.35
N ALA A 45 -14.04 3.27 -8.39
CA ALA A 45 -13.77 3.55 -6.99
C ALA A 45 -12.27 3.74 -6.80
N LEU A 46 -11.87 4.84 -6.16
CA LEU A 46 -10.46 5.08 -5.86
C LEU A 46 -9.97 4.05 -4.84
N PRO A 47 -8.76 3.50 -5.01
CA PRO A 47 -8.21 2.55 -4.06
C PRO A 47 -7.95 3.22 -2.71
N GLN A 48 -8.24 2.51 -1.64
CA GLN A 48 -7.86 2.86 -0.28
C GLN A 48 -6.35 2.64 -0.10
N ARG A 49 -5.65 3.61 0.50
CA ARG A 49 -4.19 3.56 0.65
C ARG A 49 -3.79 3.42 2.11
N TYR A 50 -2.81 2.56 2.36
CA TYR A 50 -2.36 2.18 3.69
C TYR A 50 -0.85 2.32 3.84
N GLY A 51 -0.40 2.76 5.04
CA GLY A 51 1.01 2.81 5.42
C GLY A 51 1.41 1.60 6.26
N LEU A 52 2.70 1.24 6.24
CA LEU A 52 3.27 0.24 7.14
C LEU A 52 3.63 0.81 8.52
N ASP A 53 3.77 2.13 8.62
CA ASP A 53 4.04 2.80 9.87
C ASP A 53 2.78 3.52 10.38
N ASN A 54 2.46 3.33 11.65
CA ASN A 54 1.42 4.09 12.35
C ASN A 54 2.03 5.30 13.06
N GLY A 55 2.89 6.09 12.37
CA GLY A 55 3.57 7.23 12.98
C GLY A 55 4.60 6.78 14.02
N VAL A 56 5.49 5.89 13.64
CA VAL A 56 6.62 5.45 14.48
C VAL A 56 7.42 6.68 14.91
N ARG A 57 7.29 7.05 16.19
CA ARG A 57 8.21 7.99 16.81
C ARG A 57 9.56 7.29 16.91
N VAL A 58 10.59 7.86 16.27
CA VAL A 58 11.97 7.47 16.52
C VAL A 58 12.19 7.63 18.02
N PRO A 59 12.57 6.57 18.75
CA PRO A 59 12.93 6.74 20.15
C PRO A 59 14.02 7.82 20.23
N ARG A 60 13.93 8.74 21.18
CA ARG A 60 15.09 9.59 21.48
C ARG A 60 16.21 8.65 21.86
N VAL A 61 17.23 8.57 21.01
CA VAL A 61 18.43 7.80 21.30
C VAL A 61 18.96 8.30 22.65
N ALA A 62 19.08 7.40 23.61
CA ALA A 62 19.94 7.63 24.76
C ALA A 62 21.30 8.07 24.20
N ALA A 63 21.93 9.09 24.80
CA ALA A 63 23.12 9.76 24.30
C ALA A 63 24.06 8.77 23.60
N SER A 64 24.33 9.02 22.31
CA SER A 64 25.25 8.23 21.50
C SER A 64 26.53 8.02 22.29
N LEU A 65 26.94 6.78 22.45
CA LEU A 65 28.23 6.47 23.09
C LEU A 65 29.32 7.12 22.25
N ALA A 66 30.16 7.92 22.87
CA ALA A 66 31.30 8.54 22.20
C ALA A 66 32.15 7.43 21.56
N GLY A 67 32.38 7.53 20.25
CA GLY A 67 33.15 6.53 19.50
C GLY A 67 32.33 5.34 18.95
N ALA A 68 31.01 5.28 19.15
CA ALA A 68 30.21 4.25 18.53
C ALA A 68 30.15 4.44 17.00
N PRO A 69 30.24 3.35 16.20
CA PRO A 69 30.34 3.43 14.76
C PRO A 69 29.07 3.96 14.12
N SER A 70 29.22 4.50 12.92
CA SER A 70 28.14 5.01 12.09
C SER A 70 27.62 3.95 11.10
N LEU A 71 26.31 4.00 10.80
CA LEU A 71 25.64 3.07 9.87
C LEU A 71 24.83 3.83 8.81
N VAL A 72 25.03 3.48 7.55
CA VAL A 72 24.14 3.89 6.45
C VAL A 72 23.16 2.76 6.15
N VAL A 73 21.89 3.09 6.13
CA VAL A 73 20.81 2.18 5.68
C VAL A 73 20.49 2.50 4.23
N ASP A 74 20.77 1.56 3.33
CA ASP A 74 20.43 1.70 1.92
C ASP A 74 18.93 1.55 1.70
N LEU A 75 18.47 2.06 0.56
CA LEU A 75 17.11 1.83 0.12
C LEU A 75 16.93 0.34 -0.19
N PRO A 76 15.95 -0.35 0.43
CA PRO A 76 15.74 -1.76 0.16
C PRO A 76 15.37 -2.00 -1.30
N ARG A 77 15.95 -3.03 -1.89
CA ARG A 77 15.45 -3.59 -3.14
C ARG A 77 14.21 -4.44 -2.85
N ALA A 78 13.40 -4.72 -3.87
CA ALA A 78 12.29 -5.63 -3.75
C ALA A 78 12.32 -6.67 -4.87
N ALA A 79 11.98 -7.90 -4.54
CA ALA A 79 11.80 -8.96 -5.53
C ALA A 79 10.63 -8.62 -6.46
N ALA A 80 10.69 -9.13 -7.69
CA ALA A 80 9.65 -8.95 -8.69
C ALA A 80 8.27 -9.38 -8.14
N GLY A 81 7.26 -8.54 -8.37
CA GLY A 81 5.91 -8.70 -7.84
C GLY A 81 5.66 -8.04 -6.49
N TYR A 82 6.71 -7.63 -5.76
CA TYR A 82 6.63 -6.89 -4.49
C TYR A 82 7.23 -5.47 -4.58
N ASP A 83 7.63 -5.07 -5.78
CA ASP A 83 8.28 -3.79 -6.13
C ASP A 83 7.30 -2.64 -6.38
N GLY A 84 6.00 -2.93 -6.40
CA GLY A 84 4.92 -1.97 -6.61
C GLY A 84 4.15 -1.63 -5.34
N ARG A 85 3.14 -0.74 -5.47
CA ARG A 85 2.24 -0.35 -4.38
C ARG A 85 1.02 -1.25 -4.23
N ARG A 86 0.86 -2.26 -5.09
CA ARG A 86 -0.28 -3.19 -4.98
C ARG A 86 -0.16 -4.03 -3.71
N MET A 87 -1.26 -4.14 -2.99
CA MET A 87 -1.36 -5.10 -1.89
C MET A 87 -1.56 -6.50 -2.46
N ILE A 88 -0.59 -7.37 -2.23
CA ILE A 88 -0.56 -8.73 -2.77
C ILE A 88 -1.19 -9.70 -1.78
N TYR A 89 -1.92 -10.68 -2.29
CA TYR A 89 -2.45 -11.79 -1.51
C TYR A 89 -2.33 -13.12 -2.27
N MET A 90 -2.48 -14.23 -1.55
CA MET A 90 -2.46 -15.59 -2.10
C MET A 90 -3.64 -16.39 -1.51
N ARG A 91 -4.51 -16.90 -2.38
CA ARG A 91 -5.60 -17.83 -2.00
C ARG A 91 -5.27 -19.26 -2.32
N GLN A 92 -4.49 -19.46 -3.36
CA GLN A 92 -4.06 -20.78 -3.82
C GLN A 92 -2.60 -20.70 -4.28
N ALA A 93 -1.74 -21.50 -3.64
CA ALA A 93 -0.32 -21.54 -4.03
C ALA A 93 -0.15 -22.18 -5.42
N PRO A 94 0.75 -21.66 -6.26
CA PRO A 94 1.64 -20.51 -6.04
C PRO A 94 1.11 -19.18 -6.61
N ARG A 95 -0.19 -19.02 -6.80
CA ARG A 95 -0.82 -17.89 -7.49
C ARG A 95 -0.87 -16.66 -6.60
N LEU A 96 -0.17 -15.60 -7.00
CA LEU A 96 -0.23 -14.26 -6.40
C LEU A 96 -1.26 -13.41 -7.13
N GLU A 97 -2.07 -12.69 -6.36
CA GLU A 97 -3.12 -11.79 -6.82
C GLU A 97 -2.97 -10.44 -6.12
N ALA A 98 -3.60 -9.40 -6.67
CA ALA A 98 -3.59 -8.07 -6.06
C ALA A 98 -5.01 -7.65 -5.70
N PHE A 99 -5.19 -6.99 -4.56
CA PHE A 99 -6.47 -6.39 -4.21
C PHE A 99 -6.81 -5.25 -5.19
N ALA A 100 -8.06 -5.22 -5.66
CA ALA A 100 -8.50 -4.26 -6.68
C ALA A 100 -8.62 -2.82 -6.15
N PHE A 101 -8.97 -2.67 -4.86
CA PHE A 101 -9.31 -1.38 -4.25
C PHE A 101 -8.48 -1.06 -3.00
N HIS A 102 -7.35 -1.76 -2.79
CA HIS A 102 -6.46 -1.56 -1.65
C HIS A 102 -5.03 -1.50 -2.13
N GLU A 103 -4.33 -0.43 -1.78
CA GLU A 103 -2.94 -0.19 -2.17
C GLU A 103 -2.12 0.26 -0.97
N TRP A 104 -0.83 0.03 -1.03
CA TRP A 104 0.12 0.68 -0.14
C TRP A 104 0.27 2.16 -0.51
N LEU A 105 0.55 3.00 0.47
CA LEU A 105 0.80 4.44 0.27
C LEU A 105 2.03 4.68 -0.60
N ASP A 106 3.08 3.88 -0.39
CA ASP A 106 4.29 3.80 -1.20
C ASP A 106 4.68 2.32 -1.37
N THR A 107 5.76 2.01 -2.08
CA THR A 107 6.25 0.63 -2.16
C THR A 107 6.60 0.10 -0.77
N PRO A 108 6.31 -1.16 -0.45
CA PRO A 108 6.64 -1.73 0.86
C PRO A 108 8.11 -1.58 1.24
N ALA A 109 9.02 -1.73 0.27
CA ALA A 109 10.45 -1.52 0.46
C ALA A 109 10.77 -0.11 0.98
N GLN A 110 10.16 0.94 0.38
CA GLN A 110 10.32 2.33 0.83
C GLN A 110 9.75 2.55 2.24
N MET A 111 8.59 1.96 2.52
CA MET A 111 7.92 2.10 3.81
C MET A 111 8.64 1.37 4.96
N LEU A 112 9.46 0.35 4.67
CA LEU A 112 10.29 -0.32 5.67
C LEU A 112 11.47 0.54 6.15
N VAL A 113 11.97 1.48 5.33
CA VAL A 113 13.16 2.29 5.67
C VAL A 113 13.01 3.04 7.01
N PRO A 114 11.95 3.82 7.24
CA PRO A 114 11.80 4.55 8.51
C PRO A 114 11.73 3.60 9.71
N LEU A 115 11.15 2.42 9.55
CA LEU A 115 11.08 1.41 10.61
C LEU A 115 12.48 0.84 10.93
N LEU A 116 13.26 0.49 9.89
CA LEU A 116 14.64 0.02 10.04
C LEU A 116 15.53 1.07 10.70
N VAL A 117 15.48 2.32 10.22
CA VAL A 117 16.27 3.42 10.79
C VAL A 117 15.90 3.64 12.25
N ALA A 118 14.61 3.69 12.59
CA ALA A 118 14.15 3.90 13.95
C ALA A 118 14.60 2.76 14.89
N ALA A 119 14.52 1.51 14.45
CA ALA A 119 14.95 0.37 15.24
C ALA A 119 16.48 0.36 15.45
N LEU A 120 17.25 0.64 14.39
CA LEU A 120 18.73 0.73 14.48
C LEU A 120 19.20 1.89 15.35
N GLN A 121 18.53 3.04 15.30
CA GLN A 121 18.80 4.17 16.19
C GLN A 121 18.52 3.86 17.67
N GLY A 122 17.63 2.91 17.94
CA GLY A 122 17.35 2.40 19.28
C GLY A 122 18.46 1.51 19.86
N GLU A 123 19.36 1.01 19.01
CA GLU A 123 20.47 0.14 19.43
C GLU A 123 21.69 0.96 19.86
N ALA A 124 22.20 0.73 21.08
CA ALA A 124 23.37 1.42 21.61
C ALA A 124 24.68 1.12 20.85
N ALA A 125 24.65 0.16 19.92
CA ALA A 125 25.82 -0.22 19.11
C ALA A 125 26.19 0.83 18.05
N PHE A 126 25.26 1.77 17.73
CA PHE A 126 25.48 2.77 16.68
C PHE A 126 25.46 4.18 17.26
N GLY A 127 26.44 4.99 16.86
CA GLY A 127 26.52 6.40 17.21
C GLY A 127 25.60 7.25 16.34
N VAL A 128 25.59 6.95 15.04
CA VAL A 128 24.79 7.66 14.03
C VAL A 128 24.22 6.64 13.05
N VAL A 129 22.92 6.71 12.78
CA VAL A 129 22.26 5.93 11.73
C VAL A 129 21.63 6.90 10.75
N VAL A 130 22.02 6.83 9.49
CA VAL A 130 21.52 7.69 8.41
C VAL A 130 20.93 6.87 7.27
N ARG A 131 20.02 7.47 6.54
CA ARG A 131 19.41 6.87 5.35
C ARG A 131 20.17 7.29 4.09
N ALA A 132 20.37 6.36 3.15
CA ALA A 132 20.82 6.70 1.79
C ALA A 132 19.67 7.31 0.94
N PRO A 133 19.97 8.17 -0.07
CA PRO A 133 21.31 8.65 -0.42
C PRO A 133 21.83 9.71 0.57
N THR A 134 23.11 9.64 0.91
CA THR A 134 23.79 10.58 1.79
C THR A 134 25.24 10.75 1.36
N ALA A 135 25.80 11.94 1.55
CA ALA A 135 27.23 12.20 1.38
C ALA A 135 28.05 11.82 2.63
N ALA A 136 27.40 11.42 3.72
CA ALA A 136 28.11 11.03 4.95
C ALA A 136 28.92 9.77 4.71
N VAL A 137 30.18 9.79 5.18
CA VAL A 137 31.02 8.60 5.28
C VAL A 137 30.57 7.83 6.53
N ALA A 138 30.33 6.53 6.38
CA ALA A 138 29.93 5.67 7.46
C ALA A 138 30.90 4.50 7.61
N ASP A 139 30.94 3.90 8.80
CA ASP A 139 31.74 2.71 9.06
C ASP A 139 31.08 1.45 8.50
N TRP A 140 29.76 1.41 8.62
CA TRP A 140 28.91 0.28 8.23
C TRP A 140 27.85 0.67 7.22
N ARG A 141 27.42 -0.31 6.42
CA ARG A 141 26.33 -0.21 5.45
C ARG A 141 25.40 -1.40 5.58
N LEU A 142 24.12 -1.13 5.64
CA LEU A 142 23.06 -2.15 5.63
C LEU A 142 22.36 -2.12 4.28
N GLU A 143 22.52 -3.20 3.52
CA GLU A 143 21.74 -3.48 2.32
C GLU A 143 20.62 -4.46 2.65
N THR A 144 19.42 -4.21 2.14
CA THR A 144 18.26 -5.09 2.35
C THR A 144 17.50 -5.36 1.06
N GLU A 145 16.85 -6.53 1.02
CA GLU A 145 16.00 -6.94 -0.08
C GLU A 145 14.69 -7.53 0.46
N LEU A 146 13.57 -6.89 0.11
CA LEU A 146 12.24 -7.43 0.39
C LEU A 146 11.95 -8.56 -0.58
N LEU A 147 11.92 -9.79 -0.08
CA LEU A 147 11.67 -10.99 -0.87
C LEU A 147 10.18 -11.29 -0.99
N ARG A 148 9.38 -10.95 0.04
CA ARG A 148 7.97 -11.27 0.11
C ARG A 148 7.24 -10.32 1.08
N LEU A 149 6.07 -9.85 0.65
CA LEU A 149 5.05 -9.27 1.53
C LEU A 149 3.67 -9.53 0.91
N HIS A 150 2.89 -10.45 1.49
CA HIS A 150 1.53 -10.71 1.03
C HIS A 150 0.66 -11.25 2.17
N GLN A 151 -0.65 -11.13 1.98
CA GLN A 151 -1.63 -11.80 2.83
C GLN A 151 -1.92 -13.20 2.29
N ASP A 152 -1.69 -14.20 3.12
CA ASP A 152 -1.85 -15.62 2.80
C ASP A 152 -3.21 -16.12 3.34
N PHE A 153 -4.10 -16.51 2.43
CA PHE A 153 -5.42 -17.08 2.69
C PHE A 153 -5.46 -18.59 2.42
N THR A 154 -4.34 -19.25 2.18
CA THR A 154 -4.31 -20.69 1.89
C THR A 154 -4.75 -21.54 3.07
N GLN A 155 -4.66 -20.97 4.27
CA GLN A 155 -5.13 -21.57 5.52
C GLN A 155 -5.84 -20.48 6.34
N GLY A 156 -6.90 -20.83 7.04
CA GLY A 156 -7.62 -19.94 7.94
C GLY A 156 -7.05 -20.00 9.38
N PRO A 157 -7.02 -18.88 10.10
CA PRO A 157 -7.21 -17.49 9.66
C PRO A 157 -6.05 -17.01 8.79
N SER A 158 -6.33 -16.01 7.92
CA SER A 158 -5.31 -15.45 7.02
C SER A 158 -4.18 -14.81 7.81
N ARG A 159 -3.01 -14.78 7.20
CA ARG A 159 -1.81 -14.20 7.82
C ARG A 159 -0.97 -13.41 6.84
N ILE A 160 -0.27 -12.41 7.35
CA ILE A 160 0.77 -11.74 6.59
C ILE A 160 2.03 -12.58 6.63
N ARG A 161 2.68 -12.71 5.47
CA ARG A 161 4.02 -13.27 5.30
C ARG A 161 4.95 -12.15 4.89
N LEU A 162 6.03 -11.94 5.63
CA LEU A 162 7.04 -10.94 5.36
C LEU A 162 8.42 -11.57 5.43
N THR A 163 9.15 -11.53 4.31
CA THR A 163 10.52 -12.05 4.21
C THR A 163 11.44 -10.96 3.72
N LEU A 164 12.50 -10.69 4.48
CA LEU A 164 13.54 -9.71 4.16
C LEU A 164 14.91 -10.35 4.31
N ARG A 165 15.78 -10.14 3.32
CA ARG A 165 17.21 -10.43 3.43
C ARG A 165 17.96 -9.18 3.82
N ALA A 166 18.85 -9.27 4.78
CA ALA A 166 19.74 -8.20 5.22
C ALA A 166 21.19 -8.62 5.05
N VAL A 167 22.02 -7.71 4.55
CA VAL A 167 23.47 -7.87 4.40
C VAL A 167 24.15 -6.69 5.08
N LEU A 168 25.01 -6.96 6.06
CA LEU A 168 25.82 -5.96 6.72
C LEU A 168 27.22 -5.94 6.09
N LEU A 169 27.66 -4.77 5.64
CA LEU A 169 28.93 -4.57 4.98
C LEU A 169 29.79 -3.58 5.75
N HIS A 170 31.08 -3.79 5.71
CA HIS A 170 32.05 -2.76 6.08
C HIS A 170 32.11 -1.72 4.96
N ALA A 171 31.77 -0.45 5.25
CA ALA A 171 31.49 0.54 4.20
C ALA A 171 32.75 0.88 3.37
N ALA A 172 33.92 1.00 3.99
CA ALA A 172 35.18 1.37 3.33
C ALA A 172 35.64 0.29 2.35
N THR A 173 35.59 -0.99 2.73
CA THR A 173 36.09 -2.12 1.95
C THR A 173 35.01 -2.78 1.08
N ARG A 174 33.74 -2.47 1.32
CA ARG A 174 32.57 -3.14 0.71
C ARG A 174 32.53 -4.66 0.97
N ARG A 175 33.26 -5.14 1.97
CA ARG A 175 33.27 -6.55 2.37
C ARG A 175 31.98 -6.86 3.12
N ALA A 176 31.21 -7.83 2.65
CA ALA A 176 30.10 -8.38 3.40
C ALA A 176 30.63 -9.09 4.65
N VAL A 177 30.14 -8.68 5.80
CA VAL A 177 30.55 -9.21 7.11
C VAL A 177 29.59 -10.30 7.54
N ALA A 178 28.29 -10.04 7.41
CA ALA A 178 27.26 -10.98 7.77
C ALA A 178 26.01 -10.76 6.90
N TRP A 179 25.25 -11.82 6.77
CA TRP A 179 23.91 -11.75 6.16
C TRP A 179 22.93 -12.63 6.88
N ARG A 180 21.64 -12.28 6.80
CA ARG A 180 20.55 -13.08 7.37
C ARG A 180 19.27 -12.86 6.59
N GLU A 181 18.47 -13.92 6.47
CA GLU A 181 17.11 -13.85 5.99
C GLU A 181 16.15 -13.94 7.19
N PHE A 182 15.22 -13.00 7.25
CA PHE A 182 14.19 -12.90 8.27
C PHE A 182 12.87 -13.28 7.63
N ASP A 183 12.24 -14.32 8.11
CA ASP A 183 10.94 -14.79 7.64
C ASP A 183 9.95 -14.76 8.81
N LEU A 184 9.08 -13.78 8.81
CA LEU A 184 8.13 -13.53 9.88
C LEU A 184 6.70 -13.57 9.36
N ASP A 185 5.79 -13.92 10.27
CA ASP A 185 4.38 -13.86 9.98
C ASP A 185 3.57 -13.31 11.17
N ALA A 186 2.36 -12.82 10.87
CA ALA A 186 1.36 -12.42 11.84
C ALA A 186 -0.03 -12.79 11.34
N VAL A 187 -0.85 -13.33 12.24
CA VAL A 187 -2.25 -13.66 11.95
C VAL A 187 -3.05 -12.37 11.84
N ALA A 188 -3.88 -12.26 10.80
CA ALA A 188 -4.85 -11.18 10.67
C ALA A 188 -6.06 -11.43 11.59
N ALA A 189 -6.58 -10.38 12.21
CA ALA A 189 -7.74 -10.49 13.10
C ALA A 189 -9.02 -10.92 12.37
N ALA A 190 -9.10 -10.65 11.05
CA ALA A 190 -10.17 -11.09 10.16
C ALA A 190 -9.61 -11.30 8.74
N ASP A 191 -10.33 -12.07 7.92
CA ASP A 191 -9.94 -12.40 6.55
C ASP A 191 -10.32 -11.28 5.56
N ASN A 192 -9.80 -10.07 5.82
CA ASN A 192 -9.99 -8.89 4.98
C ASN A 192 -8.68 -8.08 4.84
N PRO A 193 -8.59 -7.17 3.84
CA PRO A 193 -7.38 -6.38 3.59
C PRO A 193 -6.98 -5.50 4.76
N GLU A 194 -7.93 -4.85 5.45
CA GLU A 194 -7.67 -3.94 6.56
C GLU A 194 -7.00 -4.66 7.74
N SER A 195 -7.52 -5.83 8.12
CA SER A 195 -6.91 -6.67 9.15
C SER A 195 -5.53 -7.18 8.72
N GLY A 196 -5.34 -7.44 7.42
CA GLY A 196 -4.04 -7.72 6.83
C GLY A 196 -3.05 -6.56 7.00
N VAL A 197 -3.49 -5.30 6.81
CA VAL A 197 -2.66 -4.12 7.05
C VAL A 197 -2.19 -4.03 8.49
N PHE A 198 -3.08 -4.20 9.48
CA PHE A 198 -2.67 -4.18 10.90
C PHE A 198 -1.67 -5.28 11.23
N ALA A 199 -1.86 -6.48 10.70
CA ALA A 199 -0.90 -7.56 10.85
C ALA A 199 0.44 -7.24 10.16
N ALA A 200 0.42 -6.61 8.97
CA ALA A 200 1.63 -6.19 8.26
C ALA A 200 2.42 -5.13 9.06
N GLN A 201 1.74 -4.16 9.67
CA GLN A 201 2.36 -3.17 10.53
C GLN A 201 3.04 -3.79 11.76
N LEU A 202 2.40 -4.79 12.37
CA LEU A 202 2.95 -5.52 13.51
C LEU A 202 4.22 -6.28 13.10
N VAL A 203 4.14 -7.08 12.03
CA VAL A 203 5.26 -7.90 11.58
C VAL A 203 6.42 -7.05 11.04
N ALA A 204 6.14 -5.92 10.39
CA ALA A 204 7.17 -5.00 9.90
C ALA A 204 7.98 -4.36 11.04
N ARG A 205 7.31 -3.94 12.13
CA ARG A 205 8.01 -3.43 13.32
C ARG A 205 8.87 -4.49 13.98
N ARG A 206 8.34 -5.71 14.14
CA ARG A 206 9.09 -6.83 14.69
C ARG A 206 10.30 -7.18 13.83
N LEU A 207 10.14 -7.22 12.51
CA LEU A 207 11.22 -7.45 11.56
C LEU A 207 12.32 -6.39 11.70
N ALA A 208 11.95 -5.10 11.75
CA ALA A 208 12.90 -4.01 11.91
C ALA A 208 13.72 -4.15 13.21
N GLN A 209 13.07 -4.54 14.29
CA GLN A 209 13.76 -4.80 15.57
C GLN A 209 14.71 -6.00 15.48
N GLU A 210 14.31 -7.10 14.86
CA GLU A 210 15.18 -8.27 14.70
C GLU A 210 16.39 -7.97 13.80
N VAL A 211 16.22 -7.16 12.73
CA VAL A 211 17.33 -6.67 11.90
C VAL A 211 18.29 -5.78 12.71
N ALA A 212 17.75 -4.88 13.54
CA ALA A 212 18.57 -3.99 14.36
C ALA A 212 19.42 -4.77 15.36
N VAL A 213 18.84 -5.73 16.07
CA VAL A 213 19.55 -6.63 17.00
C VAL A 213 20.64 -7.43 16.27
N PHE A 214 20.32 -7.97 15.08
CA PHE A 214 21.29 -8.68 14.25
C PHE A 214 22.47 -7.77 13.90
N CYS A 215 22.25 -6.59 13.34
CA CYS A 215 23.32 -5.66 12.98
C CYS A 215 24.17 -5.28 14.21
N ALA A 216 23.54 -4.93 15.33
CA ALA A 216 24.23 -4.57 16.56
C ALA A 216 25.10 -5.71 17.10
N SER A 217 24.66 -6.95 16.99
CA SER A 217 25.44 -8.12 17.42
C SER A 217 26.68 -8.34 16.55
N GLN A 218 26.54 -8.19 15.22
CA GLN A 218 27.66 -8.39 14.29
C GLN A 218 28.74 -7.31 14.43
N VAL A 219 28.34 -6.06 14.61
CA VAL A 219 29.29 -4.95 14.87
C VAL A 219 30.10 -5.21 16.14
N ARG A 220 29.46 -5.62 17.23
CA ARG A 220 30.16 -5.95 18.46
C ARG A 220 31.18 -7.11 18.32
N ILE A 221 30.86 -8.11 17.51
CA ILE A 221 31.77 -9.24 17.24
C ILE A 221 33.00 -8.77 16.45
N GLU A 222 32.83 -7.98 15.41
CA GLU A 222 33.92 -7.43 14.60
C GLU A 222 34.83 -6.51 15.44
N ASP A 223 34.24 -5.60 16.23
CA ASP A 223 35.02 -4.71 17.12
C ASP A 223 35.81 -5.49 18.20
N GLY A 224 35.23 -6.58 18.72
CA GLY A 224 35.92 -7.47 19.68
C GLY A 224 37.03 -8.30 19.04
N SER A 225 36.96 -8.60 17.76
CA SER A 225 37.95 -9.38 17.01
C SER A 225 39.13 -8.51 16.52
N ALA A 226 38.97 -7.19 16.51
CA ALA A 226 40.00 -6.22 16.07
C ALA A 226 40.88 -5.73 17.20
N ARG A 227 40.61 -6.11 18.46
CA ARG A 227 41.40 -5.80 19.66
C ARG A 227 42.26 -6.97 20.08
#